data_da89febeba609cd595e1b53bcf3e22a1
#
_entry.id   da89febeba609cd595e1b53bcf3e22a1
#
_cell.length_a   1.000
_cell.length_b   1.000
_cell.length_c   1.000
_cell.angle_alpha   90.00
_cell.angle_beta   90.00
_cell.angle_gamma   90.00
#
_symmetry.space_group_name_H-M   'P 1'
#
loop_
_entity.id
_entity.type
_entity.pdbx_description
1 polymer ?
#
loop_
_entity_poly.entity_id
_entity_poly.type
_entity_poly.pdbx_seq_one_letter_code
_entity_poly.pdbx_strand_id
1 'polypeptide(L)'
;MSDWVNVAPQDEFAPGEWRSLDVDGTRLAVFNVGGNYRAIEDVCTHDGGILTGGSVEGDEVVCPRHGARFSLITGAALTPPAYEDVATFAVRVEGGLVQVRDNRWD
;
A
#
# COMPACT_ATOMS: atom_id res chain seq x y z
N MET A 1 -10.72 16.49 -14.54
CA MET A 1 -11.33 15.29 -14.01
C MET A 1 -10.39 14.66 -13.01
N SER A 2 -10.88 14.24 -11.85
CA SER A 2 -10.03 13.68 -10.80
C SER A 2 -9.85 12.18 -11.01
N ASP A 3 -8.61 11.74 -10.94
CA ASP A 3 -8.28 10.30 -10.96
C ASP A 3 -8.26 9.70 -9.56
N TRP A 4 -8.61 10.51 -8.56
CA TRP A 4 -8.57 10.08 -7.17
C TRP A 4 -9.73 9.14 -6.85
N VAL A 5 -9.40 8.04 -6.20
CA VAL A 5 -10.37 7.01 -5.82
C VAL A 5 -10.51 7.03 -4.31
N ASN A 6 -11.76 7.03 -3.82
CA ASN A 6 -12.04 7.02 -2.39
C ASN A 6 -11.67 5.66 -1.80
N VAL A 7 -10.93 5.68 -0.70
CA VAL A 7 -10.55 4.47 0.05
C VAL A 7 -11.49 4.29 1.23
N ALA A 8 -11.55 5.27 2.11
CA ALA A 8 -12.39 5.23 3.31
C ALA A 8 -12.48 6.62 3.94
N PRO A 9 -13.51 6.90 4.75
CA PRO A 9 -13.49 8.07 5.60
C PRO A 9 -12.29 8.01 6.56
N GLN A 10 -11.64 9.14 6.77
CA GLN A 10 -10.44 9.19 7.62
C GLN A 10 -10.72 8.72 9.05
N ASP A 11 -11.89 9.06 9.59
CA ASP A 11 -12.27 8.68 10.95
C ASP A 11 -12.65 7.19 11.09
N GLU A 12 -12.72 6.47 9.97
CA GLU A 12 -12.99 5.03 9.96
C GLU A 12 -11.76 4.23 9.51
N PHE A 13 -10.60 4.89 9.45
CA PHE A 13 -9.36 4.27 9.01
C PHE A 13 -8.27 4.56 10.05
N ALA A 14 -8.25 3.77 11.11
CA ALA A 14 -7.37 3.98 12.27
C ALA A 14 -5.93 3.52 12.00
N PRO A 15 -4.95 4.07 12.75
CA PRO A 15 -3.57 3.57 12.69
C PRO A 15 -3.52 2.07 12.92
N GLY A 16 -2.71 1.37 12.10
CA GLY A 16 -2.58 -0.08 12.14
C GLY A 16 -3.56 -0.82 11.23
N GLU A 17 -4.53 -0.12 10.69
CA GLU A 17 -5.48 -0.71 9.73
C GLU A 17 -4.96 -0.59 8.29
N TRP A 18 -5.53 -1.41 7.41
CA TRP A 18 -5.26 -1.36 5.99
C TRP A 18 -6.54 -1.59 5.20
N ARG A 19 -6.54 -1.16 3.95
CA ARG A 19 -7.63 -1.39 3.00
C ARG A 19 -7.03 -1.84 1.67
N SER A 20 -7.68 -2.78 1.00
CA SER A 20 -7.30 -3.16 -0.37
C SER A 20 -8.41 -2.77 -1.33
N LEU A 21 -8.03 -2.40 -2.54
CA LEU A 21 -8.98 -2.01 -3.58
C LEU A 21 -8.34 -2.19 -4.95
N ASP A 22 -9.20 -2.28 -5.98
CA ASP A 22 -8.73 -2.29 -7.36
C ASP A 22 -8.87 -0.90 -7.96
N VAL A 23 -7.81 -0.45 -8.63
CA VAL A 23 -7.82 0.79 -9.39
C VAL A 23 -7.38 0.44 -10.82
N ASP A 24 -8.33 0.52 -11.74
CA ASP A 24 -8.11 0.22 -13.16
C ASP A 24 -7.41 -1.14 -13.37
N GLY A 25 -7.83 -2.15 -12.63
CA GLY A 25 -7.30 -3.51 -12.74
C GLY A 25 -6.05 -3.79 -11.93
N THR A 26 -5.52 -2.80 -11.22
CA THR A 26 -4.37 -2.97 -10.33
C THR A 26 -4.86 -3.04 -8.89
N ARG A 27 -4.46 -4.10 -8.18
CA ARG A 27 -4.82 -4.25 -6.78
C ARG A 27 -3.85 -3.45 -5.92
N LEU A 28 -4.40 -2.50 -5.16
CA LEU A 28 -3.63 -1.65 -4.26
C LEU A 28 -3.92 -2.00 -2.81
N ALA A 29 -2.94 -1.73 -1.95
CA ALA A 29 -3.10 -1.78 -0.50
C ALA A 29 -2.74 -0.41 0.07
N VAL A 30 -3.62 0.12 0.92
CA VAL A 30 -3.41 1.38 1.62
C VAL A 30 -3.29 1.08 3.11
N PHE A 31 -2.23 1.58 3.72
CA PHE A 31 -1.92 1.36 5.13
C PHE A 31 -1.93 2.67 5.89
N ASN A 32 -2.50 2.66 7.08
CA ASN A 32 -2.35 3.79 8.00
C ASN A 32 -1.22 3.44 8.99
N VAL A 33 -0.08 4.08 8.81
CA VAL A 33 1.11 3.82 9.63
C VAL A 33 1.31 5.03 10.55
N GLY A 34 0.81 4.92 11.78
CA GLY A 34 0.95 5.98 12.77
C GLY A 34 0.32 7.31 12.37
N GLY A 35 -0.72 7.29 11.56
CA GLY A 35 -1.39 8.49 11.05
C GLY A 35 -0.93 8.91 9.65
N ASN A 36 0.09 8.23 9.10
CA ASN A 36 0.55 8.46 7.73
C ASN A 36 0.00 7.37 6.82
N TYR A 37 -0.63 7.78 5.72
CA TYR A 37 -1.18 6.81 4.76
C TYR A 37 -0.16 6.49 3.70
N ARG A 38 0.02 5.18 3.44
CA ARG A 38 0.96 4.67 2.43
C ARG A 38 0.23 3.72 1.51
N ALA A 39 0.47 3.81 0.22
CA ALA A 39 -0.17 2.93 -0.76
C ALA A 39 0.88 2.27 -1.64
N ILE A 40 0.75 0.96 -1.78
CA ILE A 40 1.62 0.15 -2.64
C ILE A 40 0.75 -0.80 -3.45
N GLU A 41 1.32 -1.36 -4.51
CA GLU A 41 0.68 -2.47 -5.20
C GLU A 41 0.67 -3.67 -4.25
N ASP A 42 -0.49 -4.33 -4.13
CA ASP A 42 -0.67 -5.45 -3.21
C ASP A 42 -0.17 -6.73 -3.85
N VAL A 43 1.15 -6.80 -4.02
CA VAL A 43 1.81 -7.96 -4.63
C VAL A 43 3.18 -8.17 -4.01
N CYS A 44 3.47 -9.41 -3.64
CA CYS A 44 4.83 -9.80 -3.30
C CYS A 44 5.55 -10.15 -4.61
N THR A 45 6.59 -9.40 -4.95
CA THR A 45 7.30 -9.60 -6.21
C THR A 45 8.05 -10.93 -6.29
N HIS A 46 8.22 -11.59 -5.14
CA HIS A 46 8.85 -12.91 -5.07
C HIS A 46 7.93 -14.00 -5.63
N ASP A 47 6.66 -14.02 -5.22
CA ASP A 47 5.75 -15.12 -5.54
C ASP A 47 4.42 -14.70 -6.18
N GLY A 48 4.19 -13.39 -6.34
CA GLY A 48 2.96 -12.86 -6.92
C GLY A 48 1.75 -12.88 -5.99
N GLY A 49 1.90 -13.34 -4.75
CA GLY A 49 0.83 -13.34 -3.77
C GLY A 49 0.60 -11.98 -3.16
N ILE A 50 -0.49 -11.82 -2.40
CA ILE A 50 -0.84 -10.54 -1.77
C ILE A 50 0.04 -10.28 -0.55
N LEU A 51 0.28 -8.99 -0.26
CA LEU A 51 1.04 -8.54 0.91
C LEU A 51 0.13 -8.22 2.09
N THR A 52 -1.13 -7.87 1.84
CA THR A 52 -2.10 -7.62 2.90
C THR A 52 -2.31 -8.87 3.75
N GLY A 53 -2.41 -8.68 5.08
CA GLY A 53 -2.43 -9.78 6.03
C GLY A 53 -1.07 -10.07 6.63
N GLY A 54 0.01 -9.57 6.03
CA GLY A 54 1.32 -9.60 6.64
C GLY A 54 1.45 -8.53 7.74
N SER A 55 2.45 -8.66 8.58
CA SER A 55 2.67 -7.67 9.63
C SER A 55 3.27 -6.37 9.06
N VAL A 56 2.98 -5.26 9.74
CA VAL A 56 3.57 -3.97 9.43
C VAL A 56 4.46 -3.59 10.62
N GLU A 57 5.73 -3.30 10.34
CA GLU A 57 6.70 -2.92 11.36
C GLU A 57 7.33 -1.59 10.94
N GLY A 58 6.94 -0.50 11.62
CA GLY A 58 7.30 0.84 11.19
C GLY A 58 6.73 1.10 9.80
N ASP A 59 7.59 1.54 8.87
CA ASP A 59 7.19 1.80 7.48
C ASP A 59 7.54 0.62 6.56
N GLU A 60 7.50 -0.61 7.09
CA GLU A 60 7.79 -1.82 6.31
C GLU A 60 6.64 -2.80 6.42
N VAL A 61 6.30 -3.46 5.31
CA VAL A 61 5.37 -4.58 5.30
C VAL A 61 6.15 -5.88 5.12
N VAL A 62 5.74 -6.91 5.87
CA VAL A 62 6.38 -8.23 5.82
C VAL A 62 5.45 -9.17 5.07
N CYS A 63 5.96 -9.78 3.99
CA CYS A 63 5.20 -10.77 3.23
C CYS A 63 4.83 -11.94 4.14
N PRO A 64 3.53 -12.31 4.23
CA PRO A 64 3.11 -13.33 5.19
C PRO A 64 3.61 -14.74 4.89
N ARG A 65 4.11 -14.99 3.67
CA ARG A 65 4.53 -16.33 3.28
C ARG A 65 5.99 -16.64 3.57
N HIS A 66 6.91 -15.72 3.19
CA HIS A 66 8.34 -15.99 3.29
C HIS A 66 9.14 -14.89 4.00
N GLY A 67 8.43 -13.90 4.57
CA GLY A 67 9.09 -12.86 5.36
C GLY A 67 9.84 -11.80 4.58
N ALA A 68 9.67 -11.73 3.27
CA ALA A 68 10.25 -10.65 2.48
C ALA A 68 9.69 -9.31 2.95
N ARG A 69 10.53 -8.28 3.03
CA ARG A 69 10.14 -6.96 3.52
C ARG A 69 10.17 -5.93 2.40
N PHE A 70 9.19 -5.05 2.40
CA PHE A 70 9.10 -3.96 1.43
C PHE A 70 8.88 -2.65 2.18
N SER A 71 9.54 -1.59 1.70
CA SER A 71 9.31 -0.25 2.22
C SER A 71 7.93 0.24 1.78
N LEU A 72 7.12 0.70 2.73
CA LEU A 72 5.84 1.34 2.42
C LEU A 72 6.03 2.77 1.89
N ILE A 73 7.22 3.35 2.05
CA ILE A 73 7.53 4.70 1.57
C ILE A 73 7.99 4.65 0.12
N THR A 74 8.95 3.78 -0.21
CA THR A 74 9.58 3.74 -1.52
C THR A 74 9.17 2.55 -2.38
N GLY A 75 8.59 1.51 -1.79
CA GLY A 75 8.31 0.25 -2.46
C GLY A 75 9.52 -0.66 -2.58
N ALA A 76 10.66 -0.25 -2.06
CA ALA A 76 11.90 -1.02 -2.22
C ALA A 76 11.80 -2.40 -1.57
N ALA A 77 12.28 -3.42 -2.28
CA ALA A 77 12.48 -4.75 -1.72
C ALA A 77 13.69 -4.69 -0.78
N LEU A 78 13.46 -4.89 0.52
CA LEU A 78 14.47 -4.67 1.55
C LEU A 78 15.22 -5.93 1.93
N THR A 79 14.56 -7.09 1.81
CA THR A 79 15.17 -8.37 2.21
C THR A 79 14.79 -9.48 1.23
N PRO A 80 15.69 -10.49 1.07
CA PRO A 80 15.32 -11.69 0.33
C PRO A 80 14.11 -12.39 0.97
N PRO A 81 13.34 -13.17 0.23
CA PRO A 81 13.57 -13.59 -1.16
C PRO A 81 13.03 -12.64 -2.24
N ALA A 82 12.61 -11.42 -1.88
CA ALA A 82 12.17 -10.43 -2.87
C ALA A 82 13.35 -9.57 -3.32
N TYR A 83 13.48 -9.40 -4.63
CA TYR A 83 14.57 -8.62 -5.23
C TYR A 83 14.04 -7.49 -6.13
N GLU A 84 12.74 -7.47 -6.40
CA GLU A 84 12.11 -6.44 -7.22
C GLU A 84 11.23 -5.56 -6.35
N ASP A 85 11.28 -4.26 -6.60
CA ASP A 85 10.47 -3.29 -5.86
C ASP A 85 9.00 -3.39 -6.26
N VAL A 86 8.11 -2.98 -5.36
CA VAL A 86 6.69 -2.82 -5.67
C VAL A 86 6.41 -1.36 -6.03
N ALA A 87 5.38 -1.12 -6.83
CA ALA A 87 4.96 0.24 -7.17
C ALA A 87 4.33 0.92 -5.95
N THR A 88 4.56 2.23 -5.83
CA THR A 88 3.90 3.08 -4.83
C THR A 88 2.91 4.00 -5.53
N PHE A 89 1.92 4.48 -4.78
CA PHE A 89 0.84 5.30 -5.31
C PHE A 89 0.63 6.53 -4.43
N ALA A 90 0.15 7.61 -5.04
CA ALA A 90 -0.13 8.84 -4.31
C ALA A 90 -1.35 8.65 -3.40
N VAL A 91 -1.26 9.15 -2.18
CA VAL A 91 -2.37 9.13 -1.22
C VAL A 91 -2.57 10.56 -0.70
N ARG A 92 -3.82 10.93 -0.50
CA ARG A 92 -4.16 12.21 0.13
C ARG A 92 -5.39 12.06 1.02
N VAL A 93 -5.60 13.05 1.88
CA VAL A 93 -6.86 13.21 2.60
C VAL A 93 -7.52 14.48 2.06
N GLU A 94 -8.73 14.36 1.56
CA GLU A 94 -9.48 15.47 0.98
C GLU A 94 -10.91 15.43 1.50
N GLY A 95 -11.32 16.50 2.19
CA GLY A 95 -12.67 16.58 2.74
C GLY A 95 -13.01 15.46 3.71
N GLY A 96 -12.03 14.99 4.48
CA GLY A 96 -12.21 13.89 5.42
C GLY A 96 -12.17 12.49 4.80
N LEU A 97 -11.86 12.39 3.51
CA LEU A 97 -11.75 11.09 2.81
C LEU A 97 -10.30 10.79 2.49
N VAL A 98 -9.88 9.56 2.77
CA VAL A 98 -8.60 9.03 2.31
C VAL A 98 -8.79 8.61 0.86
N GLN A 99 -7.93 9.13 -0.01
CA GLN A 99 -8.00 8.88 -1.45
C GLN A 99 -6.66 8.40 -1.97
N VAL A 100 -6.69 7.56 -3.00
CA VAL A 100 -5.49 7.04 -3.66
C VAL A 100 -5.60 7.29 -5.16
N ARG A 101 -4.46 7.44 -5.81
CA ARG A 101 -4.40 7.69 -7.25
C ARG A 101 -3.25 6.89 -7.84
N ASP A 102 -3.52 6.25 -8.99
CA ASP A 102 -2.46 5.61 -9.78
C ASP A 102 -1.74 6.70 -10.55
N ASN A 103 -0.58 7.11 -10.04
CA ASN A 103 0.22 8.18 -10.64
C ASN A 103 1.44 7.66 -11.43
N ARG A 104 1.47 6.35 -11.73
CA ARG A 104 2.61 5.75 -12.43
C ARG A 104 2.80 6.26 -13.85
N TRP A 105 1.72 6.75 -14.46
CA TRP A 105 1.72 7.19 -15.87
C TRP A 105 1.75 8.70 -16.02
N ASP A 106 2.04 9.42 -14.97
CA ASP A 106 2.14 10.89 -14.98
C ASP A 106 3.44 11.36 -15.65
#